data_092de910b973eb4ff1311f6a3b927ccd
#
_entry.id   092de910b973eb4ff1311f6a3b927ccd
#
_cell.length_a   1.000
_cell.length_b   1.000
_cell.length_c   1.000
_cell.angle_alpha   90.00
_cell.angle_beta   90.00
_cell.angle_gamma   90.00
#
_symmetry.space_group_name_H-M   'P 1'
#
loop_
_entity.id
_entity.type
_entity.pdbx_description
1 polymer ?
#
loop_
_entity_poly.entity_id
_entity_poly.type
_entity_poly.pdbx_seq_one_letter_code
_entity_poly.pdbx_strand_id
1 'polypeptide(L)'
;MKTLAIIYASEGTGHKSAAFALREAFLAAQPDGNAFCLDILDFVPPFMKSALSGGYDLMARSAPWLWSRFYWGSDKRGGQASAFEWIHGQFCRACLPKLRRHLASKGAEAAIFTHYFGAAEFAAMNAGRAPVYFADTDFETHRFQRSRNFTMSFAGSARAARQRIAEGVTNVIATGVPVALKYARIPSKAEAREKLGLPANEKIVLVSGGGIGAGPVQKAAESLAAAGFYVLAVCGGNEKLRARMKAFFMYKDNVRVEGFVPDMENYYAAADAAVMKPGGLSASEALCAGLPMLLTDPIPGQEELNLSYLAANGAARPLVIPQRAAEAAAEIFESGEARRMRENALAIARPRAAAEIIEIVTQGAEAW
;
A
#
# COMPACT_ATOMS: atom_id res chain seq x y z
N MET A 1 8.22 15.59 -20.95
CA MET A 1 9.15 15.09 -19.90
C MET A 1 9.87 13.84 -20.39
N LYS A 2 11.21 13.82 -20.31
CA LYS A 2 12.02 12.66 -20.75
C LYS A 2 12.51 11.78 -19.61
N THR A 3 12.77 12.35 -18.43
CA THR A 3 13.34 11.59 -17.32
C THR A 3 12.63 11.88 -16.02
N LEU A 4 12.04 10.83 -15.41
CA LEU A 4 11.30 10.88 -14.15
C LEU A 4 12.02 10.06 -13.07
N ALA A 5 12.25 10.67 -11.91
CA ALA A 5 12.73 9.97 -10.71
C ALA A 5 11.56 9.64 -9.78
N ILE A 6 11.49 8.41 -9.26
CA ILE A 6 10.47 7.98 -8.32
C ILE A 6 11.16 7.50 -7.04
N ILE A 7 10.87 8.15 -5.93
CA ILE A 7 11.58 7.98 -4.67
C ILE A 7 10.65 7.27 -3.66
N TYR A 8 11.11 6.15 -3.13
CA TYR A 8 10.42 5.40 -2.08
C TYR A 8 11.35 5.18 -0.88
N ALA A 9 10.82 4.63 0.21
CA ALA A 9 11.63 4.05 1.28
C ALA A 9 11.28 2.57 1.42
N SER A 10 12.28 1.72 1.64
CA SER A 10 12.11 0.27 1.76
C SER A 10 11.59 -0.16 3.15
N GLU A 11 10.77 0.67 3.77
CA GLU A 11 10.01 0.36 4.99
C GLU A 11 8.66 -0.25 4.60
N GLY A 12 8.62 -1.57 4.46
CA GLY A 12 7.49 -2.30 3.90
C GLY A 12 7.52 -2.38 2.37
N THR A 13 6.60 -3.16 1.81
CA THR A 13 6.54 -3.41 0.35
C THR A 13 5.65 -2.41 -0.40
N GLY A 14 4.71 -1.74 0.29
CA GLY A 14 3.69 -0.89 -0.33
C GLY A 14 4.27 0.30 -1.10
N HIS A 15 5.13 1.09 -0.45
CA HIS A 15 5.76 2.27 -1.07
C HIS A 15 6.61 1.92 -2.29
N LYS A 16 7.36 0.81 -2.21
CA LYS A 16 8.14 0.30 -3.33
C LYS A 16 7.24 -0.13 -4.49
N SER A 17 6.19 -0.89 -4.22
CA SER A 17 5.27 -1.35 -5.27
C SER A 17 4.51 -0.19 -5.93
N ALA A 18 4.10 0.82 -5.17
CA ALA A 18 3.52 2.05 -5.69
C ALA A 18 4.52 2.80 -6.61
N ALA A 19 5.79 2.89 -6.21
CA ALA A 19 6.83 3.50 -7.03
C ALA A 19 7.04 2.74 -8.35
N PHE A 20 7.02 1.41 -8.31
CA PHE A 20 7.14 0.59 -9.52
C PHE A 20 5.90 0.69 -10.42
N ALA A 21 4.70 0.81 -9.85
CA ALA A 21 3.46 1.07 -10.61
C ALA A 21 3.51 2.42 -11.35
N LEU A 22 4.01 3.48 -10.71
CA LEU A 22 4.21 4.78 -11.34
C LEU A 22 5.27 4.72 -12.45
N ARG A 23 6.36 3.97 -12.23
CA ARG A 23 7.39 3.75 -13.27
C ARG A 23 6.82 3.01 -14.48
N GLU A 24 6.06 1.95 -14.26
CA GLU A 24 5.38 1.18 -15.31
C GLU A 24 4.45 2.10 -16.11
N ALA A 25 3.63 2.91 -15.43
CA ALA A 25 2.71 3.85 -16.06
C ALA A 25 3.44 4.92 -16.89
N PHE A 26 4.56 5.45 -16.38
CA PHE A 26 5.36 6.43 -17.10
C PHE A 26 5.96 5.85 -18.39
N LEU A 27 6.58 4.66 -18.32
CA LEU A 27 7.18 4.01 -19.48
C LEU A 27 6.12 3.57 -20.52
N ALA A 28 4.90 3.27 -20.07
CA ALA A 28 3.78 3.00 -20.99
C ALA A 28 3.28 4.28 -21.70
N ALA A 29 3.26 5.43 -20.99
CA ALA A 29 2.84 6.71 -21.55
C ALA A 29 3.93 7.40 -22.38
N GLN A 30 5.20 7.17 -22.05
CA GLN A 30 6.38 7.79 -22.67
C GLN A 30 7.39 6.70 -23.08
N PRO A 31 7.19 6.00 -24.21
CA PRO A 31 8.06 4.89 -24.63
C PRO A 31 9.53 5.26 -24.82
N ASP A 32 9.81 6.51 -25.25
CA ASP A 32 11.15 7.06 -25.41
C ASP A 32 11.69 7.73 -24.13
N GLY A 33 10.90 7.71 -23.07
CA GLY A 33 11.24 8.29 -21.77
C GLY A 33 12.08 7.34 -20.92
N ASN A 34 12.66 7.90 -19.86
CA ASN A 34 13.38 7.16 -18.86
C ASN A 34 12.74 7.39 -17.47
N ALA A 35 12.47 6.31 -16.74
CA ALA A 35 12.01 6.39 -15.37
C ALA A 35 12.77 5.40 -14.48
N PHE A 36 13.22 5.87 -13.32
CA PHE A 36 13.95 5.02 -12.38
C PHE A 36 13.45 5.21 -10.95
N CYS A 37 13.46 4.11 -10.20
CA CYS A 37 13.06 4.08 -8.79
C CYS A 37 14.32 4.11 -7.91
N LEU A 38 14.28 4.89 -6.82
CA LEU A 38 15.35 5.04 -5.86
C LEU A 38 14.82 4.82 -4.44
N ASP A 39 15.57 4.06 -3.66
CA ASP A 39 15.36 4.00 -2.22
C ASP A 39 16.07 5.18 -1.55
N ILE A 40 15.31 6.06 -0.89
CA ILE A 40 15.90 7.21 -0.18
C ILE A 40 16.88 6.76 0.92
N LEU A 41 16.68 5.56 1.47
CA LEU A 41 17.56 4.98 2.48
C LEU A 41 18.95 4.60 1.96
N ASP A 42 19.17 4.57 0.63
CA ASP A 42 20.50 4.34 0.06
C ASP A 42 21.39 5.60 0.13
N PHE A 43 20.82 6.76 0.46
CA PHE A 43 21.54 8.03 0.56
C PHE A 43 21.95 8.40 1.99
N VAL A 44 21.59 7.59 2.99
CA VAL A 44 22.01 7.78 4.40
C VAL A 44 23.17 6.86 4.77
N PRO A 45 23.90 7.17 5.85
CA PRO A 45 24.90 6.25 6.38
C PRO A 45 24.29 4.87 6.74
N PRO A 46 25.03 3.76 6.57
CA PRO A 46 24.52 2.41 6.80
C PRO A 46 23.89 2.19 8.19
N PHE A 47 24.48 2.79 9.23
CA PHE A 47 23.94 2.69 10.59
C PHE A 47 22.56 3.35 10.72
N MET A 48 22.31 4.47 10.03
CA MET A 48 20.99 5.12 10.00
C MET A 48 19.98 4.27 9.22
N LYS A 49 20.39 3.68 8.09
CA LYS A 49 19.55 2.77 7.32
C LYS A 49 19.09 1.61 8.19
N SER A 50 20.01 0.95 8.89
CA SER A 50 19.72 -0.17 9.80
C SER A 50 18.81 0.25 10.95
N ALA A 51 19.03 1.43 11.53
CA ALA A 51 18.21 1.95 12.63
C ALA A 51 16.76 2.28 12.17
N LEU A 52 16.59 2.87 10.99
CA LEU A 52 15.29 3.22 10.46
C LEU A 52 14.52 1.96 10.02
N SER A 53 15.11 1.12 9.15
CA SER A 53 14.42 -0.07 8.63
C SER A 53 14.19 -1.14 9.71
N GLY A 54 15.16 -1.42 10.57
CA GLY A 54 15.02 -2.40 11.65
C GLY A 54 14.21 -1.88 12.82
N GLY A 55 14.33 -0.59 13.15
CA GLY A 55 13.63 0.05 14.26
C GLY A 55 12.12 0.13 14.05
N TYR A 56 11.68 0.46 12.84
CA TYR A 56 10.26 0.47 12.47
C TYR A 56 9.61 -0.91 12.65
N ASP A 57 10.19 -1.93 12.03
CA ASP A 57 9.65 -3.29 12.06
C ASP A 57 9.63 -3.88 13.48
N LEU A 58 10.70 -3.63 14.25
CA LEU A 58 10.80 -4.05 15.64
C LEU A 58 9.75 -3.33 16.50
N MET A 59 9.61 -2.02 16.39
CA MET A 59 8.68 -1.22 17.20
C MET A 59 7.22 -1.52 16.86
N ALA A 60 6.88 -1.61 15.58
CA ALA A 60 5.52 -1.92 15.12
C ALA A 60 5.07 -3.32 15.54
N ARG A 61 5.99 -4.30 15.62
CA ARG A 61 5.66 -5.69 15.98
C ARG A 61 5.82 -5.99 17.47
N SER A 62 6.88 -5.48 18.11
CA SER A 62 7.22 -5.85 19.49
C SER A 62 6.69 -4.88 20.55
N ALA A 63 6.39 -3.64 20.15
CA ALA A 63 5.86 -2.62 21.04
C ALA A 63 4.78 -1.75 20.35
N PRO A 64 3.67 -2.34 19.85
CA PRO A 64 2.65 -1.63 19.08
C PRO A 64 2.03 -0.45 19.84
N TRP A 65 1.92 -0.54 21.18
CA TRP A 65 1.44 0.56 22.02
C TRP A 65 2.40 1.78 21.99
N LEU A 66 3.72 1.54 21.95
CA LEU A 66 4.71 2.60 21.86
C LEU A 66 4.70 3.24 20.47
N TRP A 67 4.56 2.42 19.43
CA TRP A 67 4.39 2.88 18.05
C TRP A 67 3.12 3.73 17.90
N SER A 68 1.97 3.28 18.44
CA SER A 68 0.70 4.02 18.45
C SER A 68 0.86 5.39 19.10
N ARG A 69 1.45 5.46 20.30
CA ARG A 69 1.70 6.72 21.01
C ARG A 69 2.60 7.66 20.21
N PHE A 70 3.58 7.09 19.51
CA PHE A 70 4.51 7.82 18.68
C PHE A 70 3.82 8.37 17.42
N TYR A 71 3.08 7.54 16.70
CA TYR A 71 2.34 7.90 15.50
C TYR A 71 1.32 9.02 15.78
N TRP A 72 0.43 8.82 16.74
CA TRP A 72 -0.59 9.80 17.08
C TRP A 72 -0.01 11.06 17.75
N GLY A 73 1.09 10.93 18.49
CA GLY A 73 1.82 12.07 19.03
C GLY A 73 2.45 12.94 17.93
N SER A 74 2.96 12.32 16.88
CA SER A 74 3.55 13.02 15.74
C SER A 74 2.53 13.67 14.81
N ASP A 75 1.26 13.25 14.81
CA ASP A 75 0.19 13.85 13.99
C ASP A 75 -0.44 15.12 14.61
N LYS A 76 -0.26 15.36 15.91
CA LYS A 76 -0.82 16.54 16.62
C LYS A 76 0.03 17.79 16.35
N ARG A 77 -0.63 18.92 16.06
CA ARG A 77 0.01 20.24 15.99
C ARG A 77 0.36 20.74 17.40
N GLY A 78 1.55 21.28 17.60
CA GLY A 78 1.92 22.04 18.81
C GLY A 78 2.62 21.26 19.93
N GLY A 79 3.08 20.02 19.67
CA GLY A 79 4.03 19.35 20.57
C GLY A 79 5.44 19.93 20.47
N GLN A 80 6.21 19.94 21.58
CA GLN A 80 7.65 20.21 21.52
C GLN A 80 8.29 19.39 20.41
N ALA A 81 9.26 19.96 19.66
CA ALA A 81 10.03 19.26 18.63
C ALA A 81 10.45 17.91 19.19
N SER A 82 9.79 16.85 18.73
CA SER A 82 9.96 15.52 19.31
C SER A 82 11.33 15.00 18.92
N ALA A 83 11.87 14.04 19.67
CA ALA A 83 13.08 13.32 19.30
C ALA A 83 13.01 12.83 17.85
N PHE A 84 11.81 12.53 17.35
CA PHE A 84 11.57 12.17 15.96
C PHE A 84 11.84 13.32 14.98
N GLU A 85 11.37 14.53 15.23
CA GLU A 85 11.63 15.69 14.35
C GLU A 85 13.12 16.00 14.29
N TRP A 86 13.82 15.82 15.41
CA TRP A 86 15.28 15.95 15.43
C TRP A 86 15.95 14.85 14.60
N ILE A 87 15.58 13.58 14.77
CA ILE A 87 16.11 12.43 14.00
C ILE A 87 15.80 12.62 12.52
N HIS A 88 14.55 12.99 12.18
CA HIS A 88 14.14 13.28 10.81
C HIS A 88 14.95 14.43 10.20
N GLY A 89 15.18 15.50 10.95
CA GLY A 89 16.04 16.60 10.52
C GLY A 89 17.49 16.20 10.26
N GLN A 90 18.06 15.28 11.07
CA GLN A 90 19.40 14.72 10.81
C GLN A 90 19.41 13.85 9.54
N PHE A 91 18.37 13.01 9.38
CA PHE A 91 18.18 12.22 8.17
C PHE A 91 18.15 13.11 6.93
N CYS A 92 17.31 14.16 6.90
CA CYS A 92 17.20 15.08 5.78
C CYS A 92 18.54 15.76 5.46
N ARG A 93 19.26 16.25 6.47
CA ARG A 93 20.60 16.84 6.28
C ARG A 93 21.61 15.88 5.67
N ALA A 94 21.56 14.62 6.05
CA ALA A 94 22.50 13.60 5.58
C ALA A 94 22.19 13.12 4.14
N CYS A 95 20.90 13.00 3.78
CA CYS A 95 20.51 12.35 2.53
C CYS A 95 20.16 13.32 1.39
N LEU A 96 19.41 14.41 1.66
CA LEU A 96 18.83 15.22 0.60
C LEU A 96 19.85 15.89 -0.34
N PRO A 97 21.00 16.40 0.14
CA PRO A 97 22.01 16.96 -0.77
C PRO A 97 22.62 15.90 -1.70
N LYS A 98 22.75 14.66 -1.23
CA LYS A 98 23.27 13.53 -2.03
C LYS A 98 22.22 13.10 -3.06
N LEU A 99 20.95 12.94 -2.64
CA LEU A 99 19.84 12.64 -3.50
C LEU A 99 19.74 13.68 -4.63
N ARG A 100 19.74 14.98 -4.30
CA ARG A 100 19.68 16.06 -5.29
C ARG A 100 20.79 15.97 -6.35
N ARG A 101 22.04 15.75 -5.91
CA ARG A 101 23.17 15.59 -6.83
C ARG A 101 23.00 14.37 -7.73
N HIS A 102 22.52 13.26 -7.17
CA HIS A 102 22.27 12.05 -7.92
C HIS A 102 21.17 12.26 -8.98
N LEU A 103 20.05 12.88 -8.62
CA LEU A 103 18.97 13.19 -9.57
C LEU A 103 19.45 14.11 -10.69
N ALA A 104 20.22 15.15 -10.37
CA ALA A 104 20.82 16.04 -11.36
C ALA A 104 21.79 15.30 -12.31
N SER A 105 22.62 14.38 -11.79
CA SER A 105 23.55 13.58 -12.61
C SER A 105 22.84 12.60 -13.54
N LYS A 106 21.60 12.21 -13.22
CA LYS A 106 20.74 11.35 -14.05
C LYS A 106 19.85 12.13 -15.00
N GLY A 107 19.90 13.47 -14.97
CA GLY A 107 19.06 14.34 -15.79
C GLY A 107 17.57 14.24 -15.44
N ALA A 108 17.23 13.98 -14.16
CA ALA A 108 15.85 13.93 -13.74
C ALA A 108 15.18 15.31 -13.85
N GLU A 109 14.09 15.38 -14.62
CA GLU A 109 13.32 16.62 -14.85
C GLU A 109 12.25 16.82 -13.79
N ALA A 110 11.80 15.73 -13.14
CA ALA A 110 10.84 15.75 -12.04
C ALA A 110 11.10 14.61 -11.06
N ALA A 111 10.53 14.73 -9.86
CA ALA A 111 10.58 13.71 -8.83
C ALA A 111 9.19 13.42 -8.25
N ILE A 112 8.84 12.15 -8.06
CA ILE A 112 7.64 11.70 -7.33
C ILE A 112 8.09 10.94 -6.10
N PHE A 113 7.59 11.31 -4.93
CA PHE A 113 7.79 10.58 -3.69
C PHE A 113 6.56 9.73 -3.38
N THR A 114 6.78 8.47 -3.01
CA THR A 114 5.73 7.56 -2.48
C THR A 114 5.87 7.34 -0.97
N HIS A 115 6.89 7.93 -0.35
CA HIS A 115 7.12 7.91 1.09
C HIS A 115 7.45 9.31 1.61
N TYR A 116 6.99 9.62 2.84
CA TYR A 116 7.11 10.98 3.40
C TYR A 116 8.52 11.36 3.85
N PHE A 117 9.44 10.43 4.06
CA PHE A 117 10.80 10.73 4.54
C PHE A 117 11.52 11.71 3.62
N GLY A 118 11.74 12.91 4.12
CA GLY A 118 12.43 13.98 3.42
C GLY A 118 11.70 14.55 2.20
N ALA A 119 10.49 14.10 1.88
CA ALA A 119 9.76 14.50 0.69
C ALA A 119 9.41 16.00 0.70
N ALA A 120 8.85 16.49 1.81
CA ALA A 120 8.47 17.89 1.98
C ALA A 120 9.68 18.83 1.99
N GLU A 121 10.75 18.42 2.67
CA GLU A 121 12.03 19.14 2.74
C GLU A 121 12.73 19.16 1.38
N PHE A 122 12.68 18.06 0.64
CA PHE A 122 13.22 17.99 -0.72
C PHE A 122 12.45 18.92 -1.66
N ALA A 123 11.12 18.95 -1.57
CA ALA A 123 10.29 19.86 -2.35
C ALA A 123 10.60 21.32 -2.04
N ALA A 124 10.76 21.69 -0.75
CA ALA A 124 11.17 23.03 -0.35
C ALA A 124 12.57 23.40 -0.89
N MET A 125 13.52 22.47 -0.85
CA MET A 125 14.89 22.68 -1.36
C MET A 125 14.93 22.83 -2.89
N ASN A 126 13.95 22.26 -3.62
CA ASN A 126 13.85 22.31 -5.08
C ASN A 126 12.87 23.38 -5.61
N ALA A 127 12.29 24.19 -4.75
CA ALA A 127 11.37 25.25 -5.16
C ALA A 127 12.00 26.14 -6.27
N GLY A 128 11.24 26.35 -7.36
CA GLY A 128 11.69 27.12 -8.53
C GLY A 128 12.74 26.42 -9.41
N ARG A 129 12.95 25.09 -9.27
CA ARG A 129 13.92 24.32 -10.09
C ARG A 129 13.23 23.21 -10.88
N ALA A 130 12.95 22.08 -10.21
CA ALA A 130 12.29 20.93 -10.81
C ALA A 130 11.04 20.59 -9.99
N PRO A 131 9.92 20.22 -10.65
CA PRO A 131 8.71 19.85 -9.95
C PRO A 131 8.90 18.61 -9.07
N VAL A 132 8.31 18.68 -7.87
CA VAL A 132 8.32 17.60 -6.89
C VAL A 132 6.90 17.27 -6.51
N TYR A 133 6.55 16.01 -6.69
CA TYR A 133 5.23 15.46 -6.47
C TYR A 133 5.22 14.48 -5.30
N PHE A 134 4.04 14.27 -4.72
CA PHE A 134 3.85 13.26 -3.67
C PHE A 134 2.62 12.41 -3.99
N ALA A 135 2.77 11.08 -3.94
CA ALA A 135 1.68 10.13 -4.14
C ALA A 135 1.45 9.31 -2.86
N ASP A 136 0.22 9.37 -2.33
CA ASP A 136 -0.16 8.58 -1.16
C ASP A 136 -0.18 7.08 -1.48
N THR A 137 0.18 6.29 -0.48
CA THR A 137 0.10 4.82 -0.49
C THR A 137 -0.98 4.28 0.45
N ASP A 138 -1.77 5.19 1.04
CA ASP A 138 -2.82 4.93 2.00
C ASP A 138 -4.05 5.80 1.74
N PHE A 139 -5.21 5.42 2.28
CA PHE A 139 -6.46 6.14 2.07
C PHE A 139 -6.63 7.39 2.93
N GLU A 140 -5.84 7.53 3.97
CA GLU A 140 -5.82 8.68 4.86
C GLU A 140 -4.42 9.30 4.88
N THR A 141 -4.32 10.54 5.32
CA THR A 141 -3.07 11.29 5.25
C THR A 141 -2.52 11.63 6.63
N HIS A 142 -1.24 11.38 6.84
CA HIS A 142 -0.50 11.84 8.02
C HIS A 142 0.03 13.26 7.80
N ARG A 143 0.26 14.04 8.87
CA ARG A 143 0.71 15.45 8.76
C ARG A 143 2.00 15.62 7.94
N PHE A 144 2.92 14.66 7.97
CA PHE A 144 4.17 14.72 7.17
C PHE A 144 3.95 14.64 5.66
N GLN A 145 2.77 14.22 5.22
CA GLN A 145 2.36 14.18 3.81
C GLN A 145 1.64 15.48 3.37
N ARG A 146 1.35 16.39 4.32
CA ARG A 146 0.54 17.60 4.11
C ARG A 146 1.43 18.82 3.90
N SER A 147 2.23 18.84 2.83
CA SER A 147 3.13 19.93 2.51
C SER A 147 2.60 20.80 1.37
N ARG A 148 2.72 22.13 1.52
CA ARG A 148 2.45 23.11 0.45
C ARG A 148 3.59 23.22 -0.56
N ASN A 149 4.74 22.60 -0.27
CA ASN A 149 5.94 22.69 -1.10
C ASN A 149 5.91 21.73 -2.29
N PHE A 150 5.00 20.75 -2.31
CA PHE A 150 4.85 19.90 -3.48
C PHE A 150 4.25 20.68 -4.65
N THR A 151 4.70 20.42 -5.86
CA THR A 151 4.04 20.92 -7.07
C THR A 151 2.60 20.46 -7.14
N MET A 152 2.37 19.17 -6.85
CA MET A 152 1.06 18.54 -6.67
C MET A 152 1.18 17.35 -5.74
N SER A 153 0.12 17.09 -4.95
CA SER A 153 -0.03 15.89 -4.14
C SER A 153 -1.18 15.05 -4.68
N PHE A 154 -0.98 13.74 -4.75
CA PHE A 154 -1.96 12.78 -5.20
C PHE A 154 -2.50 12.00 -4.00
N ALA A 155 -3.71 12.36 -3.56
CA ALA A 155 -4.31 11.79 -2.37
C ALA A 155 -4.91 10.39 -2.66
N GLY A 156 -4.71 9.45 -1.73
CA GLY A 156 -5.22 8.09 -1.84
C GLY A 156 -6.74 7.97 -1.74
N SER A 157 -7.42 9.03 -1.29
CA SER A 157 -8.88 9.11 -1.25
C SER A 157 -9.38 10.55 -1.37
N ALA A 158 -10.65 10.71 -1.74
CA ALA A 158 -11.32 12.01 -1.72
C ALA A 158 -11.42 12.60 -0.30
N ARG A 159 -11.48 11.75 0.73
CA ARG A 159 -11.46 12.18 2.14
C ARG A 159 -10.12 12.79 2.51
N ALA A 160 -9.01 12.14 2.16
CA ALA A 160 -7.65 12.64 2.37
C ALA A 160 -7.41 13.97 1.63
N ALA A 161 -7.90 14.12 0.40
CA ALA A 161 -7.81 15.37 -0.35
C ALA A 161 -8.57 16.50 0.35
N ARG A 162 -9.82 16.26 0.75
CA ARG A 162 -10.62 17.27 1.49
C ARG A 162 -9.96 17.68 2.80
N GLN A 163 -9.36 16.75 3.53
CA GLN A 163 -8.64 17.05 4.76
C GLN A 163 -7.45 17.99 4.50
N ARG A 164 -6.65 17.75 3.47
CA ARG A 164 -5.53 18.62 3.08
C ARG A 164 -6.02 20.01 2.68
N ILE A 165 -7.09 20.10 1.88
CA ILE A 165 -7.69 21.38 1.47
C ILE A 165 -8.16 22.19 2.69
N ALA A 166 -8.83 21.54 3.65
CA ALA A 166 -9.27 22.19 4.90
C ALA A 166 -8.09 22.72 5.74
N GLU A 167 -6.90 22.14 5.58
CA GLU A 167 -5.66 22.60 6.22
C GLU A 167 -4.88 23.61 5.36
N GLY A 168 -5.43 24.03 4.24
CA GLY A 168 -4.86 25.04 3.35
C GLY A 168 -3.81 24.51 2.37
N VAL A 169 -3.79 23.20 2.10
CA VAL A 169 -3.01 22.61 0.99
C VAL A 169 -3.94 22.52 -0.21
N THR A 170 -3.77 23.42 -1.19
CA THR A 170 -4.67 23.53 -2.35
C THR A 170 -4.21 22.73 -3.57
N ASN A 171 -2.93 22.39 -3.64
CA ASN A 171 -2.31 21.61 -4.71
C ASN A 171 -2.45 20.08 -4.44
N VAL A 172 -3.68 19.60 -4.36
CA VAL A 172 -4.00 18.20 -4.11
C VAL A 172 -5.13 17.70 -4.99
N ILE A 173 -4.98 16.49 -5.54
CA ILE A 173 -5.98 15.78 -6.35
C ILE A 173 -6.18 14.39 -5.78
N ALA A 174 -7.43 13.91 -5.72
CA ALA A 174 -7.76 12.56 -5.28
C ALA A 174 -7.70 11.59 -6.47
N THR A 175 -6.56 10.98 -6.70
CA THR A 175 -6.36 9.96 -7.75
C THR A 175 -6.53 8.53 -7.26
N GLY A 176 -6.41 8.32 -5.95
CA GLY A 176 -6.29 6.99 -5.36
C GLY A 176 -4.83 6.56 -5.17
N VAL A 177 -4.65 5.41 -4.53
CA VAL A 177 -3.33 4.79 -4.33
C VAL A 177 -2.84 4.20 -5.66
N PRO A 178 -1.61 4.50 -6.11
CA PRO A 178 -1.13 4.00 -7.40
C PRO A 178 -0.87 2.49 -7.35
N VAL A 179 -1.67 1.74 -8.09
CA VAL A 179 -1.54 0.30 -8.34
C VAL A 179 -0.98 0.02 -9.73
N ALA A 180 -0.39 -1.15 -9.94
CA ALA A 180 0.17 -1.57 -11.25
C ALA A 180 -0.91 -1.59 -12.35
N LEU A 181 -0.53 -1.33 -13.60
CA LEU A 181 -1.46 -1.21 -14.73
C LEU A 181 -2.32 -2.46 -14.95
N LYS A 182 -1.82 -3.64 -14.57
CA LYS A 182 -2.56 -4.90 -14.66
C LYS A 182 -3.87 -4.90 -13.86
N TYR A 183 -3.99 -4.11 -12.78
CA TYR A 183 -5.23 -3.99 -12.00
C TYR A 183 -6.34 -3.22 -12.69
N ALA A 184 -6.06 -2.54 -13.81
CA ALA A 184 -7.08 -1.97 -14.68
C ALA A 184 -7.79 -3.03 -15.56
N ARG A 185 -7.28 -4.25 -15.60
CA ARG A 185 -7.80 -5.36 -16.42
C ARG A 185 -7.85 -6.65 -15.60
N ILE A 186 -8.65 -6.64 -14.54
CA ILE A 186 -8.85 -7.82 -13.68
C ILE A 186 -9.55 -8.92 -14.50
N PRO A 187 -9.04 -10.16 -14.53
CA PRO A 187 -9.71 -11.27 -15.20
C PRO A 187 -11.05 -11.58 -14.52
N SER A 188 -11.93 -12.26 -15.23
CA SER A 188 -13.12 -12.83 -14.61
C SER A 188 -12.73 -13.92 -13.58
N LYS A 189 -13.63 -14.17 -12.64
CA LYS A 189 -13.42 -15.22 -11.62
C LYS A 189 -13.18 -16.60 -12.27
N ALA A 190 -13.92 -16.91 -13.32
CA ALA A 190 -13.78 -18.19 -14.04
C ALA A 190 -12.41 -18.33 -14.68
N GLU A 191 -11.96 -17.31 -15.43
CA GLU A 191 -10.61 -17.29 -16.06
C GLU A 191 -9.50 -17.40 -15.01
N ALA A 192 -9.63 -16.67 -13.90
CA ALA A 192 -8.64 -16.70 -12.82
C ALA A 192 -8.57 -18.08 -12.15
N ARG A 193 -9.72 -18.71 -11.89
CA ARG A 193 -9.78 -20.07 -11.32
C ARG A 193 -9.20 -21.10 -12.25
N GLU A 194 -9.56 -21.07 -13.53
CA GLU A 194 -8.99 -21.94 -14.55
C GLU A 194 -7.47 -21.79 -14.64
N LYS A 195 -6.98 -20.57 -14.76
CA LYS A 195 -5.54 -20.27 -14.81
C LYS A 195 -4.78 -20.77 -13.60
N LEU A 196 -5.38 -20.67 -12.42
CA LEU A 196 -4.77 -21.13 -11.16
C LEU A 196 -5.04 -22.61 -10.85
N GLY A 197 -5.84 -23.31 -11.65
CA GLY A 197 -6.23 -24.71 -11.38
C GLY A 197 -7.02 -24.84 -10.08
N LEU A 198 -7.97 -23.95 -9.84
CA LEU A 198 -8.80 -23.87 -8.63
C LEU A 198 -10.19 -24.44 -8.87
N PRO A 199 -10.89 -24.95 -7.83
CA PRO A 199 -12.24 -25.45 -7.97
C PRO A 199 -13.21 -24.34 -8.43
N ALA A 200 -14.04 -24.66 -9.45
CA ALA A 200 -14.93 -23.69 -10.06
C ALA A 200 -16.08 -23.26 -9.14
N ASN A 201 -16.61 -24.19 -8.34
CA ASN A 201 -17.88 -24.02 -7.61
C ASN A 201 -17.72 -23.85 -6.09
N GLU A 202 -16.50 -23.94 -5.57
CA GLU A 202 -16.26 -23.80 -4.13
C GLU A 202 -16.20 -22.34 -3.70
N LYS A 203 -16.50 -22.09 -2.42
CA LYS A 203 -16.25 -20.79 -1.79
C LYS A 203 -14.78 -20.66 -1.45
N ILE A 204 -14.08 -19.78 -2.16
CA ILE A 204 -12.65 -19.57 -2.01
C ILE A 204 -12.40 -18.31 -1.19
N VAL A 205 -11.68 -18.46 -0.08
CA VAL A 205 -11.24 -17.33 0.75
C VAL A 205 -9.72 -17.18 0.66
N LEU A 206 -9.29 -16.01 0.20
CA LEU A 206 -7.88 -15.64 0.18
C LEU A 206 -7.45 -15.20 1.58
N VAL A 207 -6.34 -15.74 2.08
CA VAL A 207 -5.72 -15.30 3.33
C VAL A 207 -4.33 -14.78 3.03
N SER A 208 -4.08 -13.50 3.28
CA SER A 208 -2.81 -12.86 2.92
C SER A 208 -2.22 -12.01 4.04
N GLY A 209 -0.91 -12.18 4.28
CA GLY A 209 -0.11 -11.34 5.17
C GLY A 209 0.59 -10.16 4.46
N GLY A 210 0.16 -9.81 3.24
CA GLY A 210 0.83 -8.83 2.40
C GLY A 210 2.20 -9.30 1.90
N GLY A 211 2.97 -8.40 1.30
CA GLY A 211 4.25 -8.76 0.66
C GLY A 211 5.29 -9.34 1.60
N ILE A 212 5.28 -8.98 2.88
CA ILE A 212 6.20 -9.52 3.89
C ILE A 212 5.65 -10.73 4.65
N GLY A 213 4.40 -11.14 4.39
CA GLY A 213 3.77 -12.28 5.07
C GLY A 213 3.60 -12.09 6.58
N ALA A 214 3.11 -10.92 6.99
CA ALA A 214 2.87 -10.58 8.39
C ALA A 214 1.42 -10.88 8.82
N GLY A 215 1.20 -10.94 10.14
CA GLY A 215 -0.12 -11.13 10.74
C GLY A 215 -0.51 -12.59 10.94
N PRO A 216 -1.76 -12.84 11.37
CA PRO A 216 -2.22 -14.14 11.85
C PRO A 216 -2.72 -15.05 10.71
N VAL A 217 -1.99 -15.10 9.58
CA VAL A 217 -2.36 -15.86 8.36
C VAL A 217 -2.73 -17.31 8.67
N GLN A 218 -1.90 -18.00 9.47
CA GLN A 218 -2.14 -19.40 9.79
C GLN A 218 -3.43 -19.60 10.59
N LYS A 219 -3.68 -18.79 11.61
CA LYS A 219 -4.88 -18.89 12.47
C LYS A 219 -6.18 -18.71 11.68
N ALA A 220 -6.19 -17.73 10.76
CA ALA A 220 -7.33 -17.50 9.89
C ALA A 220 -7.52 -18.65 8.89
N ALA A 221 -6.44 -19.16 8.30
CA ALA A 221 -6.49 -20.30 7.38
C ALA A 221 -6.99 -21.59 8.08
N GLU A 222 -6.55 -21.87 9.31
CA GLU A 222 -7.02 -23.00 10.13
C GLU A 222 -8.53 -22.93 10.36
N SER A 223 -9.05 -21.77 10.78
CA SER A 223 -10.47 -21.55 11.00
C SER A 223 -11.30 -21.81 9.75
N LEU A 224 -10.91 -21.20 8.64
CA LEU A 224 -11.61 -21.33 7.35
C LEU A 224 -11.59 -22.76 6.80
N ALA A 225 -10.43 -23.41 6.83
CA ALA A 225 -10.26 -24.78 6.33
C ALA A 225 -11.08 -25.79 7.14
N ALA A 226 -11.15 -25.62 8.47
CA ALA A 226 -11.96 -26.46 9.36
C ALA A 226 -13.47 -26.34 9.06
N ALA A 227 -13.93 -25.18 8.59
CA ALA A 227 -15.32 -24.94 8.21
C ALA A 227 -15.65 -25.31 6.74
N GLY A 228 -14.70 -25.91 6.02
CA GLY A 228 -14.92 -26.41 4.66
C GLY A 228 -14.73 -25.38 3.54
N PHE A 229 -14.27 -24.16 3.82
CA PHE A 229 -13.89 -23.22 2.78
C PHE A 229 -12.62 -23.70 2.05
N TYR A 230 -12.53 -23.42 0.75
CA TYR A 230 -11.26 -23.52 0.06
C TYR A 230 -10.39 -22.29 0.38
N VAL A 231 -9.18 -22.55 0.88
CA VAL A 231 -8.29 -21.48 1.37
C VAL A 231 -7.11 -21.28 0.43
N LEU A 232 -6.96 -20.07 -0.08
CA LEU A 232 -5.75 -19.61 -0.75
C LEU A 232 -4.89 -18.85 0.24
N ALA A 233 -3.86 -19.46 0.78
CA ALA A 233 -2.97 -18.84 1.75
C ALA A 233 -1.70 -18.30 1.07
N VAL A 234 -1.56 -16.96 1.00
CA VAL A 234 -0.40 -16.29 0.41
C VAL A 234 0.49 -15.73 1.51
N CYS A 235 1.68 -16.33 1.66
CA CYS A 235 2.64 -16.03 2.71
C CYS A 235 3.62 -14.90 2.34
N GLY A 236 3.53 -14.34 1.12
CA GLY A 236 4.47 -13.33 0.64
C GLY A 236 5.93 -13.81 0.72
N GLY A 237 6.85 -12.94 1.09
CA GLY A 237 8.28 -13.27 1.27
C GLY A 237 8.61 -14.06 2.54
N ASN A 238 7.62 -14.50 3.34
CA ASN A 238 7.84 -15.22 4.59
C ASN A 238 7.97 -16.72 4.36
N GLU A 239 9.15 -17.18 3.92
CA GLU A 239 9.41 -18.59 3.65
C GLU A 239 9.29 -19.49 4.90
N LYS A 240 9.55 -18.96 6.11
CA LYS A 240 9.36 -19.71 7.36
C LYS A 240 7.87 -19.98 7.61
N LEU A 241 7.02 -19.00 7.40
CA LEU A 241 5.56 -19.14 7.49
C LEU A 241 5.07 -20.13 6.43
N ARG A 242 5.50 -19.97 5.18
CA ARG A 242 5.13 -20.85 4.07
C ARG A 242 5.47 -22.32 4.37
N ALA A 243 6.70 -22.59 4.77
CA ALA A 243 7.13 -23.97 5.10
C ALA A 243 6.31 -24.57 6.25
N ARG A 244 6.08 -23.80 7.32
CA ARG A 244 5.25 -24.22 8.45
C ARG A 244 3.81 -24.51 8.02
N MET A 245 3.20 -23.65 7.22
CA MET A 245 1.82 -23.84 6.75
C MET A 245 1.71 -25.02 5.79
N LYS A 246 2.67 -25.22 4.88
CA LYS A 246 2.71 -26.41 4.00
C LYS A 246 2.78 -27.71 4.80
N ALA A 247 3.61 -27.76 5.85
CA ALA A 247 3.68 -28.93 6.73
C ALA A 247 2.39 -29.14 7.52
N PHE A 248 1.76 -28.07 8.02
CA PHE A 248 0.53 -28.14 8.81
C PHE A 248 -0.68 -28.61 7.98
N PHE A 249 -0.79 -28.12 6.75
CA PHE A 249 -1.91 -28.43 5.86
C PHE A 249 -1.62 -29.54 4.84
N MET A 250 -0.56 -30.32 5.02
CA MET A 250 -0.11 -31.32 4.01
C MET A 250 -1.16 -32.37 3.65
N TYR A 251 -2.14 -32.62 4.52
CA TYR A 251 -3.24 -33.59 4.29
C TYR A 251 -4.61 -32.91 4.12
N LYS A 252 -4.62 -31.59 3.74
CA LYS A 252 -5.83 -30.81 3.53
C LYS A 252 -5.97 -30.42 2.06
N ASP A 253 -6.89 -31.07 1.35
CA ASP A 253 -7.13 -30.82 -0.08
C ASP A 253 -7.78 -29.46 -0.34
N ASN A 254 -8.41 -28.85 0.68
CA ASN A 254 -9.05 -27.55 0.62
C ASN A 254 -8.13 -26.37 1.01
N VAL A 255 -6.80 -26.56 1.09
CA VAL A 255 -5.85 -25.49 1.41
C VAL A 255 -4.69 -25.50 0.43
N ARG A 256 -4.51 -24.38 -0.25
CA ARG A 256 -3.34 -24.11 -1.09
C ARG A 256 -2.47 -23.05 -0.47
N VAL A 257 -1.18 -23.37 -0.24
CA VAL A 257 -0.21 -22.49 0.41
C VAL A 257 0.83 -22.01 -0.60
N GLU A 258 0.87 -20.70 -0.83
CA GLU A 258 1.80 -20.02 -1.73
C GLU A 258 2.79 -19.15 -0.96
N GLY A 259 3.94 -18.86 -1.59
CA GLY A 259 4.91 -17.85 -1.15
C GLY A 259 4.58 -16.49 -1.70
N PHE A 260 5.61 -15.81 -2.22
CA PHE A 260 5.43 -14.59 -3.00
C PHE A 260 4.87 -14.94 -4.39
N VAL A 261 3.78 -14.28 -4.77
CA VAL A 261 3.15 -14.42 -6.08
C VAL A 261 3.21 -13.10 -6.85
N PRO A 262 3.74 -13.09 -8.08
CA PRO A 262 3.86 -11.86 -8.87
C PRO A 262 2.56 -11.43 -9.55
N ASP A 263 1.63 -12.37 -9.74
CA ASP A 263 0.35 -12.22 -10.45
C ASP A 263 -0.85 -12.22 -9.49
N MET A 264 -0.75 -11.44 -8.42
CA MET A 264 -1.71 -11.37 -7.33
C MET A 264 -3.13 -10.99 -7.80
N GLU A 265 -3.26 -10.30 -8.96
CA GLU A 265 -4.54 -9.97 -9.58
C GLU A 265 -5.39 -11.21 -9.88
N ASN A 266 -4.77 -12.36 -10.23
CA ASN A 266 -5.49 -13.60 -10.45
C ASN A 266 -6.01 -14.19 -9.13
N TYR A 267 -5.25 -14.07 -8.03
CA TYR A 267 -5.66 -14.53 -6.71
C TYR A 267 -6.83 -13.71 -6.16
N TYR A 268 -6.78 -12.37 -6.32
CA TYR A 268 -7.89 -11.51 -5.95
C TYR A 268 -9.15 -11.79 -6.78
N ALA A 269 -9.00 -12.01 -8.08
CA ALA A 269 -10.13 -12.32 -8.97
C ALA A 269 -10.75 -13.69 -8.68
N ALA A 270 -9.95 -14.72 -8.35
CA ALA A 270 -10.40 -16.08 -8.09
C ALA A 270 -11.18 -16.21 -6.78
N ALA A 271 -10.87 -15.38 -5.77
CA ALA A 271 -11.45 -15.46 -4.45
C ALA A 271 -12.87 -14.88 -4.37
N ASP A 272 -13.66 -15.33 -3.37
CA ASP A 272 -14.98 -14.80 -3.03
C ASP A 272 -14.91 -13.76 -1.92
N ALA A 273 -13.91 -13.86 -1.04
CA ALA A 273 -13.58 -12.89 0.00
C ALA A 273 -12.10 -13.01 0.36
N ALA A 274 -11.57 -11.99 1.06
CA ALA A 274 -10.21 -12.04 1.60
C ALA A 274 -10.18 -11.78 3.11
N VAL A 275 -9.29 -12.49 3.81
CA VAL A 275 -8.83 -12.16 5.17
C VAL A 275 -7.42 -11.59 5.02
N MET A 276 -7.23 -10.31 5.35
CA MET A 276 -5.95 -9.64 5.11
C MET A 276 -5.74 -8.46 6.06
N LYS A 277 -4.51 -7.95 6.09
CA LYS A 277 -4.20 -6.70 6.78
C LYS A 277 -4.70 -5.49 5.97
N PRO A 278 -5.08 -4.39 6.62
CA PRO A 278 -5.55 -3.18 5.94
C PRO A 278 -4.40 -2.32 5.39
N GLY A 279 -3.41 -2.93 4.75
CA GLY A 279 -2.34 -2.20 4.06
C GLY A 279 -2.87 -1.47 2.83
N GLY A 280 -2.52 -0.19 2.67
CA GLY A 280 -3.15 0.68 1.65
C GLY A 280 -3.02 0.14 0.22
N LEU A 281 -1.84 -0.35 -0.17
CA LEU A 281 -1.64 -0.89 -1.52
C LEU A 281 -2.42 -2.19 -1.74
N SER A 282 -2.25 -3.20 -0.88
CA SER A 282 -2.93 -4.49 -1.03
C SER A 282 -4.45 -4.36 -0.98
N ALA A 283 -4.97 -3.45 -0.15
CA ALA A 283 -6.40 -3.15 -0.12
C ALA A 283 -6.85 -2.45 -1.42
N SER A 284 -6.05 -1.52 -1.98
CA SER A 284 -6.36 -0.88 -3.26
C SER A 284 -6.38 -1.87 -4.42
N GLU A 285 -5.49 -2.85 -4.43
CA GLU A 285 -5.48 -3.95 -5.40
C GLU A 285 -6.72 -4.84 -5.25
N ALA A 286 -7.10 -5.20 -4.01
CA ALA A 286 -8.32 -5.98 -3.72
C ALA A 286 -9.60 -5.21 -4.11
N LEU A 287 -9.64 -3.88 -3.91
CA LEU A 287 -10.75 -3.04 -4.37
C LEU A 287 -10.92 -3.11 -5.90
N CYS A 288 -9.83 -3.12 -6.66
CA CYS A 288 -9.87 -3.24 -8.12
C CYS A 288 -10.51 -4.57 -8.58
N ALA A 289 -10.35 -5.64 -7.82
CA ALA A 289 -11.01 -6.92 -8.07
C ALA A 289 -12.46 -6.98 -7.52
N GLY A 290 -12.91 -5.94 -6.83
CA GLY A 290 -14.18 -5.95 -6.13
C GLY A 290 -14.25 -7.04 -5.06
N LEU A 291 -13.15 -7.31 -4.37
CA LEU A 291 -13.06 -8.40 -3.41
C LEU A 291 -13.53 -7.94 -2.03
N PRO A 292 -14.56 -8.58 -1.42
CA PRO A 292 -14.96 -8.34 -0.03
C PRO A 292 -13.83 -8.62 0.93
N MET A 293 -13.55 -7.71 1.87
CA MET A 293 -12.40 -7.81 2.77
C MET A 293 -12.81 -7.96 4.23
N LEU A 294 -12.31 -9.00 4.89
CA LEU A 294 -12.30 -9.17 6.35
C LEU A 294 -10.92 -8.72 6.85
N LEU A 295 -10.83 -7.54 7.43
CA LEU A 295 -9.56 -6.91 7.76
C LEU A 295 -9.16 -7.16 9.20
N THR A 296 -7.95 -7.66 9.40
CA THR A 296 -7.42 -8.06 10.71
C THR A 296 -6.04 -7.51 10.97
N ASP A 297 -5.66 -7.48 12.26
CA ASP A 297 -4.31 -7.17 12.74
C ASP A 297 -3.72 -5.87 12.16
N PRO A 298 -4.44 -4.73 12.24
CA PRO A 298 -3.91 -3.46 11.75
C PRO A 298 -2.71 -3.01 12.56
N ILE A 299 -1.68 -2.49 11.88
CA ILE A 299 -0.62 -1.74 12.54
C ILE A 299 -1.25 -0.44 13.08
N PRO A 300 -1.04 -0.11 14.38
CA PRO A 300 -1.60 1.10 14.97
C PRO A 300 -1.25 2.36 14.17
N GLY A 301 -2.23 3.24 14.02
CA GLY A 301 -2.12 4.48 13.24
C GLY A 301 -2.56 4.29 11.80
N GLN A 302 -1.65 4.11 10.89
CA GLN A 302 -1.90 4.13 9.43
C GLN A 302 -2.85 3.03 8.96
N GLU A 303 -2.63 1.77 9.38
CA GLU A 303 -3.51 0.69 8.97
C GLU A 303 -4.86 0.72 9.69
N GLU A 304 -4.95 1.26 10.92
CA GLU A 304 -6.24 1.53 11.59
C GLU A 304 -7.07 2.56 10.82
N LEU A 305 -6.44 3.60 10.29
CA LEU A 305 -7.10 4.60 9.45
C LEU A 305 -7.58 4.00 8.13
N ASN A 306 -6.77 3.16 7.48
CA ASN A 306 -7.18 2.42 6.29
C ASN A 306 -8.38 1.51 6.57
N LEU A 307 -8.34 0.75 7.67
CA LEU A 307 -9.47 -0.08 8.12
C LEU A 307 -10.74 0.76 8.27
N SER A 308 -10.63 1.88 8.99
CA SER A 308 -11.76 2.79 9.23
C SER A 308 -12.35 3.33 7.91
N TYR A 309 -11.49 3.74 6.98
CA TYR A 309 -11.93 4.22 5.65
C TYR A 309 -12.67 3.14 4.86
N LEU A 310 -12.11 1.93 4.77
CA LEU A 310 -12.67 0.82 4.01
C LEU A 310 -13.99 0.31 4.61
N ALA A 311 -14.07 0.24 5.94
CA ALA A 311 -15.28 -0.15 6.65
C ALA A 311 -16.39 0.92 6.53
N ALA A 312 -16.04 2.20 6.65
CA ALA A 312 -16.99 3.31 6.47
C ALA A 312 -17.58 3.38 5.05
N ASN A 313 -16.85 2.90 4.05
CA ASN A 313 -17.34 2.78 2.67
C ASN A 313 -18.01 1.43 2.39
N GLY A 314 -18.15 0.55 3.39
CA GLY A 314 -18.81 -0.74 3.25
C GLY A 314 -18.10 -1.74 2.33
N ALA A 315 -16.82 -1.53 2.04
CA ALA A 315 -15.98 -2.44 1.23
C ALA A 315 -15.26 -3.49 2.09
N ALA A 316 -15.20 -3.26 3.41
CA ALA A 316 -14.54 -4.15 4.34
C ALA A 316 -15.30 -4.25 5.67
N ARG A 317 -15.03 -5.34 6.40
CA ARG A 317 -15.50 -5.58 7.77
C ARG A 317 -14.31 -5.87 8.68
N PRO A 318 -14.23 -5.29 9.88
CA PRO A 318 -13.21 -5.61 10.85
C PRO A 318 -13.31 -7.07 11.32
N LEU A 319 -12.19 -7.77 11.35
CA LEU A 319 -12.03 -9.12 11.94
C LEU A 319 -11.08 -9.02 13.13
N VAL A 320 -11.61 -8.81 14.32
CA VAL A 320 -10.82 -8.61 15.53
C VAL A 320 -10.13 -9.90 15.99
N ILE A 321 -10.81 -11.03 15.84
CA ILE A 321 -10.32 -12.35 16.25
C ILE A 321 -10.11 -13.22 15.01
N PRO A 322 -8.86 -13.45 14.58
CA PRO A 322 -8.57 -14.21 13.36
C PRO A 322 -9.11 -15.64 13.35
N GLN A 323 -9.22 -16.26 14.53
CA GLN A 323 -9.80 -17.60 14.69
C GLN A 323 -11.30 -17.65 14.38
N ARG A 324 -11.98 -16.51 14.29
CA ARG A 324 -13.38 -16.38 13.89
C ARG A 324 -13.56 -16.06 12.40
N ALA A 325 -12.50 -16.26 11.60
CA ALA A 325 -12.54 -15.97 10.17
C ALA A 325 -13.63 -16.76 9.44
N ALA A 326 -13.85 -18.02 9.81
CA ALA A 326 -14.91 -18.84 9.23
C ALA A 326 -16.31 -18.33 9.53
N GLU A 327 -16.59 -17.94 10.77
CA GLU A 327 -17.87 -17.36 11.17
C GLU A 327 -18.13 -16.05 10.40
N ALA A 328 -17.13 -15.16 10.37
CA ALA A 328 -17.26 -13.90 9.67
C ALA A 328 -17.45 -14.07 8.15
N ALA A 329 -16.77 -15.06 7.54
CA ALA A 329 -16.94 -15.37 6.12
C ALA A 329 -18.34 -15.96 5.85
N ALA A 330 -18.81 -16.89 6.66
CA ALA A 330 -20.16 -17.46 6.54
C ALA A 330 -21.23 -16.35 6.65
N GLU A 331 -21.14 -15.50 7.67
CA GLU A 331 -22.07 -14.39 7.88
C GLU A 331 -22.18 -13.45 6.65
N ILE A 332 -21.07 -13.02 6.06
CA ILE A 332 -21.13 -12.13 4.89
C ILE A 332 -21.68 -12.81 3.63
N PHE A 333 -21.46 -14.14 3.49
CA PHE A 333 -22.01 -14.89 2.36
C PHE A 333 -23.50 -15.17 2.52
N GLU A 334 -23.95 -15.60 3.69
CA GLU A 334 -25.35 -15.95 3.98
C GLU A 334 -26.26 -14.73 4.01
N SER A 335 -25.81 -13.61 4.59
CA SER A 335 -26.57 -12.36 4.65
C SER A 335 -26.63 -11.60 3.32
N GLY A 336 -25.87 -12.01 2.30
CA GLY A 336 -25.70 -11.27 1.05
C GLY A 336 -24.86 -10.00 1.20
N GLU A 337 -24.20 -9.79 2.35
CA GLU A 337 -23.32 -8.65 2.60
C GLU A 337 -22.11 -8.67 1.65
N ALA A 338 -21.56 -9.84 1.32
CA ALA A 338 -20.44 -9.98 0.39
C ALA A 338 -20.73 -9.33 -0.98
N ARG A 339 -21.96 -9.41 -1.48
CA ARG A 339 -22.35 -8.74 -2.72
C ARG A 339 -22.31 -7.23 -2.59
N ARG A 340 -22.87 -6.68 -1.50
CA ARG A 340 -22.84 -5.24 -1.24
C ARG A 340 -21.40 -4.74 -1.04
N MET A 341 -20.56 -5.50 -0.33
CA MET A 341 -19.16 -5.19 -0.15
C MET A 341 -18.41 -5.14 -1.49
N ARG A 342 -18.72 -6.06 -2.41
CA ARG A 342 -18.16 -6.05 -3.78
C ARG A 342 -18.57 -4.81 -4.56
N GLU A 343 -19.84 -4.44 -4.55
CA GLU A 343 -20.37 -3.25 -5.23
C GLU A 343 -19.69 -1.98 -4.67
N ASN A 344 -19.58 -1.88 -3.36
CA ASN A 344 -18.94 -0.78 -2.66
C ASN A 344 -17.41 -0.73 -2.95
N ALA A 345 -16.74 -1.87 -2.98
CA ALA A 345 -15.33 -1.94 -3.32
C ALA A 345 -15.06 -1.39 -4.72
N LEU A 346 -15.86 -1.82 -5.71
CA LEU A 346 -15.74 -1.33 -7.09
C LEU A 346 -16.06 0.17 -7.21
N ALA A 347 -17.00 0.70 -6.41
CA ALA A 347 -17.36 2.12 -6.42
C ALA A 347 -16.21 3.03 -5.97
N ILE A 348 -15.38 2.58 -5.05
CA ILE A 348 -14.22 3.35 -4.54
C ILE A 348 -12.88 2.94 -5.15
N ALA A 349 -12.83 1.88 -5.94
CA ALA A 349 -11.62 1.43 -6.62
C ALA A 349 -11.08 2.51 -7.58
N ARG A 350 -9.75 2.58 -7.70
CA ARG A 350 -9.05 3.49 -8.61
C ARG A 350 -7.98 2.73 -9.41
N PRO A 351 -8.41 1.84 -10.33
CA PRO A 351 -7.48 0.97 -11.05
C PRO A 351 -6.56 1.72 -12.02
N ARG A 352 -6.88 2.97 -12.36
CA ARG A 352 -6.06 3.84 -13.22
C ARG A 352 -5.24 4.88 -12.47
N ALA A 353 -5.19 4.82 -11.13
CA ALA A 353 -4.53 5.85 -10.31
C ALA A 353 -3.09 6.14 -10.77
N ALA A 354 -2.27 5.13 -11.03
CA ALA A 354 -0.90 5.33 -11.51
C ALA A 354 -0.86 6.03 -12.88
N ALA A 355 -1.74 5.66 -13.81
CA ALA A 355 -1.82 6.28 -15.13
C ALA A 355 -2.29 7.74 -15.03
N GLU A 356 -3.33 8.03 -14.24
CA GLU A 356 -3.85 9.38 -14.01
C GLU A 356 -2.80 10.30 -13.38
N ILE A 357 -2.03 9.80 -12.40
CA ILE A 357 -0.91 10.53 -11.80
C ILE A 357 0.12 10.91 -12.86
N ILE A 358 0.51 9.96 -13.69
CA ILE A 358 1.51 10.19 -14.73
C ILE A 358 1.01 11.13 -15.83
N GLU A 359 -0.26 11.04 -16.22
CA GLU A 359 -0.89 12.00 -17.14
C GLU A 359 -0.76 13.44 -16.62
N ILE A 360 -1.08 13.68 -15.35
CA ILE A 360 -0.98 15.00 -14.71
C ILE A 360 0.49 15.47 -14.62
N VAL A 361 1.40 14.58 -14.22
CA VAL A 361 2.83 14.89 -14.07
C VAL A 361 3.46 15.25 -15.42
N THR A 362 3.10 14.56 -16.49
CA THR A 362 3.65 14.82 -17.82
C THR A 362 3.09 16.08 -18.47
N GLN A 363 1.79 16.36 -18.32
CA GLN A 363 1.14 17.59 -18.77
C GLN A 363 1.63 18.83 -18.01
N GLY A 364 1.80 18.72 -16.68
CA GLY A 364 2.33 19.79 -15.85
C GLY A 364 3.76 20.19 -16.20
N ALA A 365 4.55 19.29 -16.75
CA ALA A 365 5.92 19.57 -17.16
C ALA A 365 6.03 20.36 -18.49
N GLU A 366 4.97 20.38 -19.29
CA GLU A 366 4.91 21.20 -20.51
C GLU A 366 4.56 22.67 -20.23
N ALA A 367 4.11 22.96 -18.99
CA ALA A 367 3.69 24.29 -18.54
C ALA A 367 4.78 25.05 -17.79
N TRP A 368 5.97 24.47 -17.56
CA TRP A 368 7.15 25.07 -16.93
C TRP A 368 8.29 25.23 -17.95
#